data_5ddb8b7bf1ca4e2d58df69eac940924e
#
_entry.id   5ddb8b7bf1ca4e2d58df69eac940924e
#
_cell.length_a   1.000
_cell.length_b   1.000
_cell.length_c   1.000
_cell.angle_alpha   90.00
_cell.angle_beta   90.00
_cell.angle_gamma   90.00
#
_symmetry.space_group_name_H-M   'P 1'
#
loop_
_entity.id
_entity.type
_entity.pdbx_description
1 polymer ?
#
loop_
_entity_poly.entity_id
_entity_poly.type
_entity_poly.pdbx_seq_one_letter_code
_entity_poly.pdbx_strand_id
1 'polypeptide(L)'
;MNGESIPSYSSKKEALDILHYLCKEFDSISLPAGVASRADHVQFVAERDLPYFPIPFKETEAAAALKAIEASVASLLADTRQGESPTNRKIVVDLEKTTAFLFQAYLARVGGYGKLDKEVKGLLKDTDLLQAQSDPYRRMSANLYATKSPNEYYHIHGSLEASTTLRMIGLEPFRPDLKTHEDIAQTIESAVKKFTVDELEKLNAQHRQAGVKAFTHAEFLKTPHGKANIALPPWSVESLEEETPRIPLSDHQDKRLLSGIKVLELCRIIAGPTITRILGEYGAEVIKVTSPNLSDVPFFQVDGNMGKRATDLDLKTPQGREAFEKLLVEADVVVDGYRPGAIDKLGYGPKQLSELAVKRGKGFVYVNENCFGYEGEWAHRAGWQQIADCVTGIAWEQGKFMGRNEPMVPPFPISDYGTGCIGAITALVGLHHRATRGGSWHGKASLMHYDLLLFKVGLLPEHVQQSLRDTMGPEVLALRYHNSVDQISGTVLRRMREVFPEFVDNPKFLDKWYADKYKAEVCVVKPVVEIEGLEMGFRRASRPNGSDEARWEVGEEKDYRIE
;
A
#
# COMPACT_ATOMS: atom_id res chain seq x y z
N MET A 1 -22.59 -43.97 -0.22
CA MET A 1 -21.89 -42.76 0.22
C MET A 1 -22.29 -41.68 -0.75
N ASN A 2 -23.18 -40.81 -0.34
CA ASN A 2 -23.62 -39.68 -1.17
C ASN A 2 -22.40 -38.74 -1.34
N GLY A 3 -21.90 -38.67 -2.58
CA GLY A 3 -20.89 -37.67 -2.94
C GLY A 3 -21.54 -36.29 -2.88
N GLU A 4 -21.44 -35.63 -1.74
CA GLU A 4 -21.64 -34.19 -1.69
C GLU A 4 -20.58 -33.59 -2.60
N SER A 5 -21.00 -32.96 -3.70
CA SER A 5 -20.10 -32.19 -4.56
C SER A 5 -19.52 -31.08 -3.71
N ILE A 6 -18.18 -31.07 -3.53
CA ILE A 6 -17.47 -29.95 -2.90
C ILE A 6 -17.91 -28.69 -3.66
N PRO A 7 -18.46 -27.68 -2.97
CA PRO A 7 -18.87 -26.45 -3.65
C PRO A 7 -17.68 -25.88 -4.43
N SER A 8 -17.85 -25.60 -5.70
CA SER A 8 -16.82 -24.98 -6.52
C SER A 8 -16.53 -23.59 -5.97
N TYR A 9 -15.26 -23.30 -5.64
CA TYR A 9 -14.84 -21.96 -5.21
C TYR A 9 -15.02 -20.96 -6.37
N SER A 10 -15.46 -19.74 -6.04
CA SER A 10 -15.61 -18.64 -7.00
C SER A 10 -15.10 -17.35 -6.37
N SER A 11 -14.01 -16.80 -6.91
CA SER A 11 -13.45 -15.52 -6.46
C SER A 11 -14.44 -14.37 -6.63
N LYS A 12 -15.28 -14.39 -7.68
CA LYS A 12 -16.34 -13.38 -7.89
C LYS A 12 -17.38 -13.42 -6.78
N LYS A 13 -17.82 -14.63 -6.40
CA LYS A 13 -18.80 -14.79 -5.33
C LYS A 13 -18.23 -14.36 -3.98
N GLU A 14 -17.01 -14.75 -3.67
CA GLU A 14 -16.34 -14.37 -2.43
C GLU A 14 -16.13 -12.85 -2.35
N ALA A 15 -15.72 -12.20 -3.44
CA ALA A 15 -15.58 -10.74 -3.51
C ALA A 15 -16.92 -10.04 -3.24
N LEU A 16 -18.03 -10.57 -3.77
CA LEU A 16 -19.38 -10.04 -3.52
C LEU A 16 -19.81 -10.23 -2.06
N ASP A 17 -19.56 -11.41 -1.49
CA ASP A 17 -19.89 -11.71 -0.09
C ASP A 17 -19.08 -10.79 0.87
N ILE A 18 -17.80 -10.53 0.57
CA ILE A 18 -16.96 -9.59 1.33
C ILE A 18 -17.46 -8.15 1.17
N LEU A 19 -17.84 -7.73 -0.03
CA LEU A 19 -18.42 -6.41 -0.28
C LEU A 19 -19.67 -6.17 0.58
N HIS A 20 -20.58 -7.11 0.59
CA HIS A 20 -21.81 -7.03 1.39
C HIS A 20 -21.51 -7.04 2.89
N TYR A 21 -20.53 -7.83 3.34
CA TYR A 21 -20.06 -7.82 4.71
C TYR A 21 -19.57 -6.42 5.09
N LEU A 22 -18.65 -5.84 4.33
CA LEU A 22 -18.08 -4.53 4.60
C LEU A 22 -19.17 -3.42 4.61
N CYS A 23 -20.11 -3.44 3.67
CA CYS A 23 -21.20 -2.45 3.64
C CYS A 23 -22.11 -2.47 4.88
N LYS A 24 -22.11 -3.56 5.66
CA LYS A 24 -22.91 -3.69 6.90
C LYS A 24 -22.16 -3.29 8.15
N GLU A 25 -20.83 -3.30 8.13
CA GLU A 25 -19.97 -3.11 9.30
C GLU A 25 -19.68 -1.63 9.62
N PHE A 26 -20.00 -0.70 8.70
CA PHE A 26 -19.63 0.71 8.83
C PHE A 26 -20.81 1.62 9.14
N ASP A 27 -20.55 2.63 9.97
CA ASP A 27 -21.48 3.72 10.23
C ASP A 27 -21.51 4.74 9.07
N SER A 28 -22.44 5.68 9.13
CA SER A 28 -22.67 6.69 8.10
C SER A 28 -21.55 7.74 7.98
N ILE A 29 -20.61 7.78 8.90
CA ILE A 29 -19.44 8.68 8.84
C ILE A 29 -18.31 7.97 8.09
N SER A 30 -18.02 6.73 8.45
CA SER A 30 -16.96 5.95 7.82
C SER A 30 -17.36 5.35 6.45
N LEU A 31 -18.64 5.17 6.21
CA LEU A 31 -19.18 4.76 4.89
C LEU A 31 -20.59 5.39 4.67
N PRO A 32 -20.72 6.45 3.86
CA PRO A 32 -22.00 7.12 3.62
C PRO A 32 -23.09 6.15 3.16
N ALA A 33 -24.30 6.29 3.70
CA ALA A 33 -25.44 5.37 3.49
C ALA A 33 -25.76 5.07 2.01
N GLY A 34 -25.59 6.05 1.13
CA GLY A 34 -25.81 5.86 -0.33
C GLY A 34 -24.79 4.92 -1.00
N VAL A 35 -23.73 4.50 -0.32
CA VAL A 35 -22.72 3.58 -0.86
C VAL A 35 -23.27 2.15 -0.91
N ALA A 36 -23.96 1.69 0.13
CA ALA A 36 -24.51 0.33 0.16
C ALA A 36 -25.45 0.03 -1.02
N SER A 37 -26.34 0.99 -1.36
CA SER A 37 -27.25 0.82 -2.50
C SER A 37 -26.53 0.79 -3.86
N ARG A 38 -25.35 1.42 -3.98
CA ARG A 38 -24.50 1.37 -5.18
C ARG A 38 -23.72 0.08 -5.28
N ALA A 39 -23.33 -0.48 -4.15
CA ALA A 39 -22.65 -1.77 -4.07
C ALA A 39 -23.48 -2.90 -4.71
N ASP A 40 -24.81 -2.83 -4.63
CA ASP A 40 -25.72 -3.78 -5.27
C ASP A 40 -25.64 -3.76 -6.82
N HIS A 41 -25.08 -2.71 -7.41
CA HIS A 41 -24.90 -2.56 -8.87
C HIS A 41 -23.49 -2.86 -9.34
N VAL A 42 -22.61 -3.32 -8.46
CA VAL A 42 -21.23 -3.71 -8.79
C VAL A 42 -21.23 -5.08 -9.49
N GLN A 43 -20.51 -5.16 -10.60
CA GLN A 43 -20.26 -6.39 -11.34
C GLN A 43 -18.80 -6.79 -11.21
N PHE A 44 -18.55 -7.93 -10.58
CA PHE A 44 -17.25 -8.57 -10.58
C PHE A 44 -17.08 -9.41 -11.84
N VAL A 45 -16.02 -9.15 -12.61
CA VAL A 45 -15.70 -9.91 -13.83
C VAL A 45 -14.36 -10.61 -13.68
N ALA A 46 -14.23 -11.79 -14.26
CA ALA A 46 -13.01 -12.57 -14.30
C ALA A 46 -13.06 -13.55 -15.48
N GLU A 47 -11.95 -13.72 -16.19
CA GLU A 47 -11.76 -14.80 -17.16
C GLU A 47 -11.50 -16.12 -16.44
N ARG A 48 -10.68 -16.06 -15.36
CA ARG A 48 -10.45 -17.18 -14.44
C ARG A 48 -11.03 -16.85 -13.06
N ASP A 49 -12.09 -17.54 -12.67
CA ASP A 49 -12.78 -17.34 -11.38
C ASP A 49 -12.12 -18.10 -10.22
N LEU A 50 -10.78 -18.01 -10.13
CA LEU A 50 -9.92 -18.65 -9.16
C LEU A 50 -8.71 -17.77 -8.84
N PRO A 51 -8.12 -17.87 -7.63
CA PRO A 51 -6.94 -17.07 -7.27
C PRO A 51 -5.68 -17.47 -8.07
N TYR A 52 -4.78 -16.51 -8.22
CA TYR A 52 -3.48 -16.67 -8.87
C TYR A 52 -2.31 -16.75 -7.89
N PHE A 53 -2.42 -16.07 -6.73
CA PHE A 53 -1.31 -15.96 -5.78
C PHE A 53 -1.12 -17.24 -4.96
N PRO A 54 0.14 -17.68 -4.75
CA PRO A 54 0.46 -18.76 -3.82
C PRO A 54 0.44 -18.27 -2.36
N ILE A 55 -0.72 -17.85 -1.91
CA ILE A 55 -1.00 -17.25 -0.61
C ILE A 55 -2.27 -17.90 -0.06
N PRO A 56 -2.37 -18.18 1.24
CA PRO A 56 -3.54 -18.85 1.81
C PRO A 56 -4.78 -17.95 1.97
N PHE A 57 -4.63 -16.62 1.79
CA PHE A 57 -5.68 -15.63 2.02
C PHE A 57 -6.44 -15.26 0.75
N LYS A 58 -7.66 -14.76 0.94
CA LYS A 58 -8.53 -14.23 -0.12
C LYS A 58 -8.12 -12.80 -0.51
N GLU A 59 -6.89 -12.64 -0.98
CA GLU A 59 -6.28 -11.33 -1.24
C GLU A 59 -6.95 -10.58 -2.39
N THR A 60 -7.14 -11.25 -3.52
CA THR A 60 -7.83 -10.67 -4.69
C THR A 60 -9.27 -10.32 -4.35
N GLU A 61 -9.96 -11.20 -3.66
CA GLU A 61 -11.35 -11.05 -3.28
C GLU A 61 -11.57 -9.88 -2.32
N ALA A 62 -10.71 -9.77 -1.30
CA ALA A 62 -10.75 -8.66 -0.34
C ALA A 62 -10.43 -7.31 -1.03
N ALA A 63 -9.39 -7.27 -1.85
CA ALA A 63 -9.02 -6.06 -2.58
C ALA A 63 -10.09 -5.66 -3.62
N ALA A 64 -10.70 -6.63 -4.32
CA ALA A 64 -11.81 -6.37 -5.24
C ALA A 64 -13.03 -5.77 -4.52
N ALA A 65 -13.37 -6.28 -3.33
CA ALA A 65 -14.43 -5.71 -2.50
C ALA A 65 -14.10 -4.27 -2.05
N LEU A 66 -12.85 -4.00 -1.65
CA LEU A 66 -12.40 -2.63 -1.34
C LEU A 66 -12.47 -1.71 -2.56
N LYS A 67 -12.06 -2.18 -3.74
CA LYS A 67 -12.19 -1.44 -5.01
C LYS A 67 -13.65 -1.16 -5.38
N ALA A 68 -14.55 -2.08 -5.08
CA ALA A 68 -15.98 -1.89 -5.27
C ALA A 68 -16.55 -0.81 -4.35
N ILE A 69 -16.13 -0.78 -3.07
CA ILE A 69 -16.49 0.30 -2.13
C ILE A 69 -15.93 1.64 -2.60
N GLU A 70 -14.65 1.67 -2.96
CA GLU A 70 -13.97 2.85 -3.52
C GLU A 70 -14.78 3.44 -4.69
N ALA A 71 -15.14 2.60 -5.66
CA ALA A 71 -15.93 2.99 -6.83
C ALA A 71 -17.36 3.42 -6.47
N SER A 72 -17.97 2.79 -5.47
CA SER A 72 -19.31 3.17 -4.98
C SER A 72 -19.30 4.55 -4.30
N VAL A 73 -18.26 4.85 -3.52
CA VAL A 73 -18.05 6.20 -2.94
C VAL A 73 -17.78 7.22 -4.05
N ALA A 74 -16.97 6.85 -5.05
CA ALA A 74 -16.69 7.71 -6.21
C ALA A 74 -17.97 8.01 -7.01
N SER A 75 -18.84 7.03 -7.23
CA SER A 75 -20.15 7.19 -7.88
C SER A 75 -21.06 8.15 -7.08
N LEU A 76 -21.12 8.00 -5.74
CA LEU A 76 -21.87 8.90 -4.87
C LEU A 76 -21.33 10.34 -4.93
N LEU A 77 -20.02 10.49 -4.96
CA LEU A 77 -19.36 11.78 -5.05
C LEU A 77 -19.59 12.44 -6.42
N ALA A 78 -19.70 11.66 -7.50
CA ALA A 78 -20.06 12.15 -8.84
C ALA A 78 -21.47 12.73 -8.87
N ASP A 79 -22.45 12.05 -8.28
CA ASP A 79 -23.81 12.57 -8.17
C ASP A 79 -23.85 13.86 -7.33
N THR A 80 -23.09 13.91 -6.23
CA THR A 80 -22.96 15.12 -5.39
C THR A 80 -22.37 16.29 -6.18
N ARG A 81 -21.37 16.02 -7.04
CA ARG A 81 -20.73 17.03 -7.90
C ARG A 81 -21.69 17.58 -8.95
N GLN A 82 -22.53 16.75 -9.54
CA GLN A 82 -23.46 17.11 -10.61
C GLN A 82 -24.76 17.71 -10.07
N GLY A 83 -25.01 17.64 -8.75
CA GLY A 83 -26.28 18.05 -8.14
C GLY A 83 -27.45 17.17 -8.61
N GLU A 84 -27.18 15.98 -9.06
CA GLU A 84 -28.16 15.05 -9.61
C GLU A 84 -28.83 14.21 -8.52
N SER A 85 -30.02 13.70 -8.84
CA SER A 85 -30.63 12.61 -8.06
C SER A 85 -29.74 11.38 -8.12
N PRO A 86 -29.75 10.51 -7.08
CA PRO A 86 -28.91 9.31 -7.04
C PRO A 86 -29.03 8.51 -8.34
N THR A 87 -27.90 8.29 -9.02
CA THR A 87 -27.82 7.49 -10.24
C THR A 87 -27.34 6.09 -9.92
N ASN A 88 -27.87 5.08 -10.61
CA ASN A 88 -27.42 3.70 -10.52
C ASN A 88 -26.36 3.44 -11.60
N ARG A 89 -25.20 4.13 -11.51
CA ARG A 89 -24.10 3.93 -12.45
C ARG A 89 -23.63 2.49 -12.39
N LYS A 90 -23.44 1.89 -13.56
CA LYS A 90 -22.79 0.58 -13.64
C LYS A 90 -21.35 0.69 -13.16
N ILE A 91 -20.96 -0.18 -12.25
CA ILE A 91 -19.59 -0.31 -11.75
C ILE A 91 -19.08 -1.70 -12.09
N VAL A 92 -17.92 -1.77 -12.73
CA VAL A 92 -17.25 -3.04 -13.06
C VAL A 92 -15.92 -3.10 -12.34
N VAL A 93 -15.67 -4.20 -11.64
CA VAL A 93 -14.39 -4.53 -10.99
C VAL A 93 -13.85 -5.81 -11.61
N ASP A 94 -12.69 -5.71 -12.22
CA ASP A 94 -12.00 -6.83 -12.88
C ASP A 94 -11.03 -7.49 -11.90
N LEU A 95 -11.22 -8.79 -11.62
CA LEU A 95 -10.44 -9.52 -10.62
C LEU A 95 -9.00 -9.78 -11.08
N GLU A 96 -8.76 -9.97 -12.38
CA GLU A 96 -7.40 -10.07 -12.91
C GLU A 96 -6.65 -8.73 -12.79
N LYS A 97 -7.29 -7.61 -13.14
CA LYS A 97 -6.69 -6.28 -12.91
C LYS A 97 -6.47 -6.02 -11.42
N THR A 98 -7.41 -6.48 -10.54
CA THR A 98 -7.25 -6.39 -9.09
C THR A 98 -6.03 -7.19 -8.62
N THR A 99 -5.88 -8.42 -9.13
CA THR A 99 -4.70 -9.24 -8.84
C THR A 99 -3.43 -8.55 -9.32
N ALA A 100 -3.42 -8.02 -10.55
CA ALA A 100 -2.28 -7.28 -11.11
C ALA A 100 -1.94 -6.03 -10.27
N PHE A 101 -2.95 -5.30 -9.78
CA PHE A 101 -2.78 -4.16 -8.87
C PHE A 101 -2.06 -4.53 -7.56
N LEU A 102 -2.35 -5.69 -6.97
CA LEU A 102 -1.78 -6.13 -5.69
C LEU A 102 -0.26 -6.44 -5.74
N PHE A 103 0.34 -6.47 -6.91
CA PHE A 103 1.79 -6.59 -7.08
C PHE A 103 2.33 -5.73 -8.24
N GLN A 104 1.62 -4.64 -8.54
CA GLN A 104 1.85 -3.78 -9.71
C GLN A 104 3.29 -3.27 -9.84
N ALA A 105 4.01 -3.03 -8.73
CA ALA A 105 5.42 -2.65 -8.79
C ALA A 105 6.33 -3.75 -9.39
N TYR A 106 5.90 -5.00 -9.39
CA TYR A 106 6.63 -6.11 -10.03
C TYR A 106 6.24 -6.32 -11.49
N LEU A 107 5.14 -5.70 -11.93
CA LEU A 107 4.71 -5.64 -13.33
C LEU A 107 5.19 -4.37 -14.03
N ALA A 108 5.48 -3.32 -13.26
CA ALA A 108 6.00 -2.05 -13.78
C ALA A 108 7.35 -2.26 -14.51
N ARG A 109 7.57 -1.47 -15.57
CA ARG A 109 8.80 -1.49 -16.36
C ARG A 109 9.20 -0.07 -16.74
N VAL A 110 10.49 0.14 -16.90
CA VAL A 110 11.07 1.34 -17.50
C VAL A 110 12.13 0.93 -18.52
N GLY A 111 12.02 1.43 -19.76
CA GLY A 111 12.88 1.02 -20.86
C GLY A 111 12.81 -0.50 -21.15
N GLY A 112 11.69 -1.14 -20.88
CA GLY A 112 11.49 -2.59 -21.01
C GLY A 112 11.96 -3.44 -19.82
N TYR A 113 12.67 -2.87 -18.83
CA TYR A 113 13.23 -3.58 -17.68
C TYR A 113 12.34 -3.46 -16.44
N GLY A 114 12.15 -4.57 -15.73
CA GLY A 114 11.43 -4.64 -14.46
C GLY A 114 12.34 -4.53 -13.24
N LYS A 115 11.75 -4.61 -12.04
CA LYS A 115 12.43 -4.44 -10.75
C LYS A 115 13.64 -5.37 -10.54
N LEU A 116 13.57 -6.59 -11.06
CA LEU A 116 14.57 -7.62 -10.83
C LEU A 116 15.69 -7.65 -11.90
N ASP A 117 15.55 -6.84 -12.95
CA ASP A 117 16.53 -6.74 -14.03
C ASP A 117 17.69 -5.82 -13.62
N LYS A 118 18.91 -6.27 -13.83
CA LYS A 118 20.11 -5.50 -13.40
C LYS A 118 20.27 -4.20 -14.18
N GLU A 119 19.85 -4.21 -15.43
CA GLU A 119 19.93 -3.12 -16.41
C GLU A 119 19.09 -1.91 -16.00
N VAL A 120 18.02 -2.13 -15.23
CA VAL A 120 17.12 -1.06 -14.79
C VAL A 120 17.83 0.03 -13.98
N LYS A 121 18.90 -0.33 -13.25
CA LYS A 121 19.65 0.62 -12.42
C LYS A 121 20.19 1.81 -13.20
N GLY A 122 20.56 1.59 -14.46
CA GLY A 122 21.08 2.66 -15.35
C GLY A 122 20.01 3.67 -15.80
N LEU A 123 18.74 3.36 -15.63
CA LEU A 123 17.60 4.21 -16.02
C LEU A 123 17.00 4.98 -14.85
N LEU A 124 17.37 4.62 -13.61
CA LEU A 124 16.79 5.20 -12.40
C LEU A 124 17.70 6.27 -11.78
N LYS A 125 17.10 7.34 -11.27
CA LYS A 125 17.79 8.25 -10.35
C LYS A 125 18.11 7.50 -9.06
N ASP A 126 19.37 7.46 -8.65
CA ASP A 126 19.74 6.84 -7.38
C ASP A 126 19.22 7.68 -6.21
N THR A 127 18.28 7.12 -5.49
CA THR A 127 17.71 7.69 -4.26
C THR A 127 17.97 6.79 -3.05
N ASP A 128 18.70 5.67 -3.19
CA ASP A 128 19.14 4.81 -2.09
C ASP A 128 20.42 5.35 -1.42
N LEU A 129 20.32 6.57 -0.91
CA LEU A 129 21.45 7.35 -0.38
C LEU A 129 22.25 6.60 0.69
N LEU A 130 21.61 5.70 1.43
CA LEU A 130 22.20 4.95 2.53
C LEU A 130 22.45 3.48 2.18
N GLN A 131 22.35 3.12 0.92
CA GLN A 131 22.63 1.78 0.39
C GLN A 131 21.92 0.64 1.13
N ALA A 132 20.72 0.89 1.65
CA ALA A 132 19.95 -0.11 2.37
C ALA A 132 19.25 -1.10 1.42
N GLN A 133 19.11 -0.74 0.14
CA GLN A 133 18.49 -1.56 -0.89
C GLN A 133 19.49 -2.09 -1.92
N SER A 134 20.53 -1.31 -2.23
CA SER A 134 21.51 -1.63 -3.26
C SER A 134 22.64 -2.54 -2.80
N ASP A 135 22.97 -2.54 -1.50
CA ASP A 135 23.95 -3.45 -0.90
C ASP A 135 23.25 -4.73 -0.39
N PRO A 136 23.60 -5.93 -0.90
CA PRO A 136 22.92 -7.18 -0.55
C PRO A 136 22.96 -7.52 0.95
N TYR A 137 24.07 -7.24 1.65
CA TYR A 137 24.18 -7.49 3.07
C TYR A 137 23.27 -6.55 3.87
N ARG A 138 23.28 -5.26 3.53
CA ARG A 138 22.43 -4.26 4.18
C ARG A 138 20.93 -4.50 3.90
N ARG A 139 20.60 -4.95 2.69
CA ARG A 139 19.24 -5.34 2.33
C ARG A 139 18.69 -6.47 3.22
N MET A 140 19.53 -7.41 3.61
CA MET A 140 19.18 -8.51 4.50
C MET A 140 19.01 -8.10 5.97
N SER A 141 19.28 -6.84 6.34
CA SER A 141 18.89 -6.31 7.66
C SER A 141 17.37 -6.10 7.81
N ALA A 142 16.60 -6.32 6.73
CA ALA A 142 15.13 -6.31 6.74
C ALA A 142 14.63 -7.71 6.34
N ASN A 143 14.69 -8.66 7.27
CA ASN A 143 14.32 -10.05 7.03
C ASN A 143 13.98 -10.81 8.32
N LEU A 144 13.38 -12.00 8.17
CA LEU A 144 13.08 -12.95 9.25
C LEU A 144 14.31 -13.78 9.60
N TYR A 145 14.52 -13.98 10.88
CA TYR A 145 15.58 -14.84 11.42
C TYR A 145 15.09 -15.62 12.65
N ALA A 146 15.62 -16.84 12.84
CA ALA A 146 15.43 -17.59 14.06
C ALA A 146 16.15 -16.90 15.23
N THR A 147 15.56 -16.97 16.43
CA THR A 147 16.12 -16.39 17.65
C THR A 147 16.86 -17.44 18.47
N LYS A 148 17.31 -17.06 19.67
CA LYS A 148 17.92 -17.96 20.65
C LYS A 148 16.97 -19.06 21.11
N SER A 149 15.67 -18.79 21.15
CA SER A 149 14.64 -19.75 21.58
C SER A 149 14.19 -20.61 20.39
N PRO A 150 14.02 -21.93 20.58
CA PRO A 150 13.51 -22.80 19.52
C PRO A 150 12.11 -22.38 19.04
N ASN A 151 11.88 -22.44 17.74
CA ASN A 151 10.60 -22.09 17.10
C ASN A 151 10.12 -20.64 17.33
N GLU A 152 11.00 -19.75 17.75
CA GLU A 152 10.75 -18.32 17.82
C GLU A 152 11.54 -17.59 16.74
N TYR A 153 10.85 -16.70 16.04
CA TYR A 153 11.39 -15.92 14.92
C TYR A 153 11.19 -14.44 15.17
N TYR A 154 12.13 -13.65 14.69
CA TYR A 154 12.09 -12.20 14.79
C TYR A 154 12.38 -11.57 13.43
N HIS A 155 11.53 -10.66 13.00
CA HIS A 155 11.81 -9.83 11.84
C HIS A 155 12.60 -8.60 12.31
N ILE A 156 13.91 -8.57 12.04
CA ILE A 156 14.67 -7.33 12.16
C ILE A 156 14.35 -6.46 10.95
N HIS A 157 14.38 -5.13 11.11
CA HIS A 157 14.06 -4.26 9.98
C HIS A 157 14.91 -2.99 9.99
N GLY A 158 15.98 -3.00 9.18
CA GLY A 158 16.86 -1.85 8.97
C GLY A 158 16.24 -0.69 8.20
N SER A 159 15.01 -0.84 7.73
CA SER A 159 14.29 0.19 6.99
C SER A 159 15.09 0.69 5.78
N LEU A 160 15.28 1.99 5.66
CA LEU A 160 16.11 2.62 4.64
C LEU A 160 17.46 3.11 5.19
N GLU A 161 17.80 2.68 6.42
CA GLU A 161 19.09 2.89 7.08
C GLU A 161 19.45 1.62 7.88
N ALA A 162 20.25 0.75 7.31
CA ALA A 162 20.54 -0.57 7.86
C ALA A 162 21.54 -0.55 9.02
N SER A 163 22.36 0.51 9.14
CA SER A 163 23.49 0.52 10.06
C SER A 163 23.10 0.41 11.53
N THR A 164 21.99 1.05 11.92
CA THR A 164 21.52 1.02 13.30
C THR A 164 21.04 -0.38 13.69
N THR A 165 20.27 -1.04 12.85
CA THR A 165 19.80 -2.43 13.09
C THR A 165 20.97 -3.41 13.13
N LEU A 166 21.93 -3.30 12.21
CA LEU A 166 23.09 -4.18 12.19
C LEU A 166 23.96 -4.02 13.45
N ARG A 167 24.28 -2.78 13.85
CA ARG A 167 25.02 -2.51 15.10
C ARG A 167 24.28 -2.98 16.34
N MET A 168 22.96 -2.85 16.36
CA MET A 168 22.10 -3.28 17.47
C MET A 168 22.27 -4.77 17.79
N ILE A 169 22.48 -5.60 16.76
CA ILE A 169 22.74 -7.04 16.91
C ILE A 169 24.24 -7.40 16.94
N GLY A 170 25.11 -6.39 17.04
CA GLY A 170 26.57 -6.58 17.17
C GLY A 170 27.30 -6.85 15.87
N LEU A 171 26.79 -6.38 14.74
CA LEU A 171 27.40 -6.53 13.42
C LEU A 171 27.89 -5.17 12.86
N GLU A 172 28.94 -5.25 12.05
CA GLU A 172 29.41 -4.07 11.29
C GLU A 172 28.39 -3.68 10.22
N PRO A 173 28.21 -2.37 9.97
CA PRO A 173 27.24 -1.87 8.99
C PRO A 173 27.50 -2.30 7.55
N PHE A 174 28.75 -2.58 7.20
CA PHE A 174 29.18 -3.01 5.88
C PHE A 174 30.09 -4.22 6.00
N ARG A 175 29.84 -5.24 5.18
CA ARG A 175 30.59 -6.50 5.13
C ARG A 175 30.89 -6.87 3.66
N PRO A 176 31.82 -6.15 3.02
CA PRO A 176 32.17 -6.38 1.62
C PRO A 176 32.83 -7.73 1.34
N ASP A 177 33.25 -8.43 2.39
CA ASP A 177 33.77 -9.82 2.36
C ASP A 177 32.67 -10.85 2.12
N LEU A 178 31.42 -10.61 2.51
CA LEU A 178 30.29 -11.50 2.28
C LEU A 178 29.77 -11.35 0.86
N LYS A 179 29.77 -12.43 0.07
CA LYS A 179 29.44 -12.40 -1.36
C LYS A 179 28.19 -13.17 -1.72
N THR A 180 27.86 -14.20 -0.97
CA THR A 180 26.68 -15.02 -1.25
C THR A 180 25.54 -14.70 -0.30
N HIS A 181 24.32 -14.93 -0.79
CA HIS A 181 23.13 -14.76 0.06
C HIS A 181 23.20 -15.67 1.31
N GLU A 182 23.69 -16.88 1.14
CA GLU A 182 23.78 -17.86 2.22
C GLU A 182 24.74 -17.39 3.33
N ASP A 183 25.95 -16.91 2.97
CA ASP A 183 26.91 -16.37 3.94
C ASP A 183 26.33 -15.15 4.69
N ILE A 184 25.62 -14.28 3.96
CA ILE A 184 24.96 -13.10 4.54
C ILE A 184 23.88 -13.53 5.52
N ALA A 185 22.96 -14.41 5.09
CA ALA A 185 21.86 -14.89 5.92
C ALA A 185 22.37 -15.59 7.18
N GLN A 186 23.36 -16.48 7.04
CA GLN A 186 23.98 -17.20 8.14
C GLN A 186 24.68 -16.26 9.13
N THR A 187 25.39 -15.24 8.62
CA THR A 187 26.08 -14.23 9.45
C THR A 187 25.08 -13.46 10.30
N ILE A 188 24.02 -12.95 9.68
CA ILE A 188 22.99 -12.15 10.39
C ILE A 188 22.21 -13.04 11.36
N GLU A 189 21.79 -14.24 10.93
CA GLU A 189 21.07 -15.16 11.79
C GLU A 189 21.89 -15.59 13.01
N SER A 190 23.19 -15.85 12.82
CA SER A 190 24.10 -16.18 13.94
C SER A 190 24.20 -15.05 14.96
N ALA A 191 24.04 -13.80 14.54
CA ALA A 191 23.98 -12.65 15.44
C ALA A 191 22.62 -12.55 16.14
N VAL A 192 21.51 -12.72 15.42
CA VAL A 192 20.15 -12.70 15.98
C VAL A 192 19.93 -13.83 16.98
N LYS A 193 20.44 -15.03 16.72
CA LYS A 193 20.38 -16.21 17.61
C LYS A 193 21.08 -16.03 18.97
N LYS A 194 21.81 -14.95 19.18
CA LYS A 194 22.36 -14.62 20.52
C LYS A 194 21.31 -14.06 21.46
N PHE A 195 20.18 -13.62 20.95
CA PHE A 195 19.13 -12.90 21.66
C PHE A 195 17.81 -13.69 21.70
N THR A 196 17.08 -13.55 22.80
CA THR A 196 15.67 -13.91 22.89
C THR A 196 14.81 -12.84 22.22
N VAL A 197 13.53 -13.15 21.98
CA VAL A 197 12.55 -12.17 21.48
C VAL A 197 12.47 -10.94 22.41
N ASP A 198 12.38 -11.14 23.73
CA ASP A 198 12.27 -10.04 24.69
C ASP A 198 13.50 -9.12 24.70
N GLU A 199 14.69 -9.68 24.50
CA GLU A 199 15.92 -8.90 24.37
C GLU A 199 15.91 -8.09 23.08
N LEU A 200 15.47 -8.67 21.95
CA LEU A 200 15.34 -7.97 20.67
C LEU A 200 14.28 -6.87 20.73
N GLU A 201 13.12 -7.11 21.35
CA GLU A 201 12.08 -6.08 21.54
C GLU A 201 12.62 -4.88 22.34
N LYS A 202 13.37 -5.13 23.43
CA LYS A 202 14.01 -4.05 24.21
C LYS A 202 15.03 -3.26 23.40
N LEU A 203 15.89 -3.95 22.64
CA LEU A 203 16.88 -3.31 21.77
C LEU A 203 16.20 -2.47 20.67
N ASN A 204 15.17 -3.02 20.01
CA ASN A 204 14.40 -2.29 19.01
C ASN A 204 13.74 -1.03 19.57
N ALA A 205 13.16 -1.11 20.78
CA ALA A 205 12.57 0.04 21.45
C ALA A 205 13.64 1.11 21.78
N GLN A 206 14.78 0.70 22.33
CA GLN A 206 15.91 1.60 22.67
C GLN A 206 16.47 2.31 21.45
N HIS A 207 16.65 1.59 20.33
CA HIS A 207 17.20 2.09 19.09
C HIS A 207 16.15 2.63 18.12
N ARG A 208 14.85 2.59 18.49
CA ARG A 208 13.71 3.02 17.65
C ARG A 208 13.69 2.34 16.28
N GLN A 209 14.00 1.05 16.26
CA GLN A 209 13.95 0.25 15.05
C GLN A 209 12.55 -0.39 14.87
N ALA A 210 12.27 -0.88 13.69
CA ALA A 210 10.95 -1.39 13.31
C ALA A 210 10.82 -2.92 13.42
N GLY A 211 11.75 -3.60 14.13
CA GLY A 211 11.70 -5.05 14.29
C GLY A 211 10.53 -5.53 15.15
N VAL A 212 10.12 -6.80 14.97
CA VAL A 212 9.00 -7.41 15.69
C VAL A 212 9.14 -8.94 15.75
N LYS A 213 8.59 -9.56 16.80
CA LYS A 213 8.36 -11.02 16.83
C LYS A 213 7.41 -11.43 15.70
N ALA A 214 7.68 -12.56 15.05
CA ALA A 214 6.69 -13.21 14.20
C ALA A 214 5.68 -13.96 15.09
N PHE A 215 4.53 -13.35 15.33
CA PHE A 215 3.45 -13.95 16.11
C PHE A 215 2.61 -14.89 15.23
N THR A 216 2.10 -15.97 15.83
CA THR A 216 0.88 -16.58 15.28
C THR A 216 -0.31 -15.67 15.53
N HIS A 217 -1.36 -15.75 14.71
CA HIS A 217 -2.57 -14.94 14.94
C HIS A 217 -3.16 -15.14 16.34
N ALA A 218 -3.19 -16.38 16.83
CA ALA A 218 -3.68 -16.69 18.18
C ALA A 218 -2.82 -16.08 19.30
N GLU A 219 -1.51 -15.93 19.11
CA GLU A 219 -0.64 -15.22 20.06
C GLU A 219 -0.88 -13.72 20.00
N PHE A 220 -0.97 -13.14 18.79
CA PHE A 220 -1.26 -11.71 18.61
C PHE A 220 -2.56 -11.30 19.31
N LEU A 221 -3.63 -12.07 19.17
CA LEU A 221 -4.92 -11.80 19.82
C LEU A 221 -4.86 -11.80 21.35
N LYS A 222 -3.85 -12.43 21.94
CA LYS A 222 -3.64 -12.42 23.41
C LYS A 222 -2.91 -11.18 23.89
N THR A 223 -2.21 -10.46 23.01
CA THR A 223 -1.50 -9.23 23.37
C THR A 223 -2.47 -8.10 23.72
N PRO A 224 -2.08 -7.12 24.54
CA PRO A 224 -2.91 -5.94 24.78
C PRO A 224 -3.23 -5.19 23.49
N HIS A 225 -2.27 -5.13 22.54
CA HIS A 225 -2.44 -4.47 21.25
C HIS A 225 -3.45 -5.19 20.35
N GLY A 226 -3.37 -6.53 20.26
CA GLY A 226 -4.32 -7.34 19.51
C GLY A 226 -5.74 -7.20 20.04
N LYS A 227 -5.90 -7.23 21.38
CA LYS A 227 -7.20 -7.03 22.05
C LYS A 227 -7.81 -5.66 21.78
N ALA A 228 -6.99 -4.61 21.72
CA ALA A 228 -7.46 -3.25 21.45
C ALA A 228 -7.94 -3.08 20.00
N ASN A 229 -7.38 -3.84 19.05
CA ASN A 229 -7.60 -3.59 17.63
C ASN A 229 -8.54 -4.59 16.93
N ILE A 230 -8.71 -5.82 17.45
CA ILE A 230 -9.46 -6.88 16.74
C ILE A 230 -10.94 -6.53 16.48
N ALA A 231 -11.55 -5.72 17.33
CA ALA A 231 -12.94 -5.29 17.20
C ALA A 231 -13.12 -4.02 16.35
N LEU A 232 -12.01 -3.34 16.01
CA LEU A 232 -12.08 -2.11 15.24
C LEU A 232 -12.36 -2.41 13.75
N PRO A 233 -13.03 -1.46 13.05
CA PRO A 233 -13.21 -1.56 11.60
C PRO A 233 -11.86 -1.40 10.87
N PRO A 234 -11.77 -1.83 9.58
CA PRO A 234 -10.54 -1.70 8.79
C PRO A 234 -10.08 -0.26 8.56
N TRP A 235 -10.99 0.71 8.65
CA TRP A 235 -10.70 2.15 8.56
C TRP A 235 -11.67 2.97 9.42
N SER A 236 -11.31 4.22 9.67
CA SER A 236 -12.23 5.22 10.22
C SER A 236 -12.10 6.55 9.49
N VAL A 237 -13.18 7.33 9.52
CA VAL A 237 -13.20 8.74 9.10
C VAL A 237 -13.79 9.54 10.24
N GLU A 238 -13.09 10.56 10.69
CA GLU A 238 -13.46 11.37 11.86
C GLU A 238 -13.49 12.85 11.50
N SER A 239 -14.35 13.64 12.15
CA SER A 239 -14.33 15.10 12.03
C SER A 239 -13.12 15.67 12.78
N LEU A 240 -12.35 16.55 12.13
CA LEU A 240 -11.28 17.33 12.77
C LEU A 240 -11.74 18.70 13.23
N GLU A 241 -12.62 19.34 12.46
CA GLU A 241 -13.29 20.60 12.78
C GLU A 241 -14.58 20.71 11.94
N GLU A 242 -15.51 21.52 12.37
CA GLU A 242 -16.84 21.68 11.73
C GLU A 242 -17.17 23.15 11.41
N GLU A 243 -16.18 24.06 11.56
CA GLU A 243 -16.37 25.50 11.38
C GLU A 243 -16.29 25.91 9.91
N THR A 244 -15.53 25.19 9.09
CA THR A 244 -15.37 25.55 7.68
C THR A 244 -16.61 25.19 6.85
N PRO A 245 -16.97 26.03 5.85
CA PRO A 245 -18.17 25.80 5.06
C PRO A 245 -18.06 24.58 4.15
N ARG A 246 -19.19 24.13 3.63
CA ARG A 246 -19.26 23.13 2.56
C ARG A 246 -18.50 23.62 1.34
N ILE A 247 -17.68 22.73 0.79
CA ILE A 247 -16.94 22.98 -0.45
C ILE A 247 -17.38 21.94 -1.49
N PRO A 248 -18.37 22.25 -2.33
CA PRO A 248 -18.76 21.37 -3.42
C PRO A 248 -17.58 21.09 -4.35
N LEU A 249 -17.54 19.90 -4.94
CA LEU A 249 -16.60 19.66 -6.02
C LEU A 249 -17.00 20.55 -7.19
N SER A 250 -16.02 21.23 -7.78
CA SER A 250 -16.27 22.10 -8.92
C SER A 250 -16.86 21.32 -10.09
N ASP A 251 -17.91 21.87 -10.69
CA ASP A 251 -18.48 21.35 -11.93
C ASP A 251 -17.53 21.71 -13.09
N HIS A 252 -16.52 20.87 -13.28
CA HIS A 252 -15.68 20.93 -14.47
C HIS A 252 -16.33 20.07 -15.56
N GLN A 253 -16.26 20.50 -16.81
CA GLN A 253 -16.64 19.68 -17.98
C GLN A 253 -15.77 18.41 -18.12
N ASP A 254 -14.74 18.27 -17.30
CA ASP A 254 -13.87 17.10 -17.25
C ASP A 254 -14.61 15.91 -16.61
N LYS A 255 -14.69 14.81 -17.33
CA LYS A 255 -15.31 13.56 -16.87
C LYS A 255 -14.56 12.88 -15.73
N ARG A 256 -13.37 13.34 -15.38
CA ARG A 256 -12.60 12.83 -14.24
C ARG A 256 -13.13 13.41 -12.94
N LEU A 257 -13.49 12.52 -12.04
CA LEU A 257 -14.19 12.85 -10.79
C LEU A 257 -13.47 13.91 -9.95
N LEU A 258 -12.16 13.76 -9.78
CA LEU A 258 -11.34 14.61 -8.90
C LEU A 258 -10.60 15.72 -9.65
N SER A 259 -11.05 16.07 -10.85
CA SER A 259 -10.48 17.23 -11.55
C SER A 259 -10.60 18.50 -10.70
N GLY A 260 -9.47 19.21 -10.52
CA GLY A 260 -9.37 20.41 -9.68
C GLY A 260 -9.11 20.13 -8.19
N ILE A 261 -9.12 18.87 -7.74
CA ILE A 261 -8.70 18.49 -6.38
C ILE A 261 -7.18 18.40 -6.31
N LYS A 262 -6.60 19.11 -5.34
CA LYS A 262 -5.15 19.21 -5.08
C LYS A 262 -4.75 18.32 -3.91
N VAL A 263 -3.84 17.39 -4.14
CA VAL A 263 -3.40 16.36 -3.18
C VAL A 263 -1.92 16.52 -2.89
N LEU A 264 -1.56 16.68 -1.62
CA LEU A 264 -0.17 16.60 -1.16
C LEU A 264 0.11 15.21 -0.58
N GLU A 265 1.16 14.58 -1.09
CA GLU A 265 1.64 13.30 -0.60
C GLU A 265 2.92 13.49 0.22
N LEU A 266 2.89 13.06 1.47
CA LEU A 266 4.01 12.97 2.40
C LEU A 266 4.24 11.50 2.75
N CYS A 267 4.60 10.70 1.76
CA CYS A 267 4.69 9.24 1.90
C CYS A 267 5.94 8.67 1.24
N ARG A 268 6.23 7.41 1.58
CA ARG A 268 7.37 6.66 1.04
C ARG A 268 6.96 5.25 0.68
N ILE A 269 7.67 4.67 -0.28
CA ILE A 269 7.66 3.28 -0.70
C ILE A 269 6.35 2.90 -1.41
N ILE A 270 5.34 2.27 -0.75
CA ILE A 270 4.19 1.65 -1.45
C ILE A 270 2.84 2.09 -0.87
N ALA A 271 2.51 1.79 0.39
CA ALA A 271 1.15 1.93 0.91
C ALA A 271 0.59 3.35 0.77
N GLY A 272 1.25 4.34 1.36
CA GLY A 272 0.86 5.75 1.23
C GLY A 272 0.87 6.26 -0.22
N PRO A 273 1.94 6.02 -1.03
CA PRO A 273 1.94 6.36 -2.45
C PRO A 273 0.82 5.72 -3.26
N THR A 274 0.33 4.54 -2.89
CA THR A 274 -0.81 3.89 -3.55
C THR A 274 -2.11 4.66 -3.33
N ILE A 275 -2.32 5.24 -2.13
CA ILE A 275 -3.49 6.09 -1.85
C ILE A 275 -3.58 7.22 -2.88
N THR A 276 -2.50 7.96 -3.05
CA THR A 276 -2.49 9.13 -3.93
C THR A 276 -2.40 8.75 -5.41
N ARG A 277 -1.84 7.57 -5.74
CA ARG A 277 -1.91 7.01 -7.09
C ARG A 277 -3.36 6.76 -7.50
N ILE A 278 -4.17 6.16 -6.61
CA ILE A 278 -5.60 5.95 -6.83
C ILE A 278 -6.34 7.28 -7.01
N LEU A 279 -6.07 8.28 -6.16
CA LEU A 279 -6.68 9.61 -6.34
C LEU A 279 -6.28 10.25 -7.68
N GLY A 280 -5.04 10.03 -8.14
CA GLY A 280 -4.59 10.42 -9.47
C GLY A 280 -5.32 9.71 -10.61
N GLU A 281 -5.69 8.44 -10.44
CA GLU A 281 -6.52 7.68 -11.40
C GLU A 281 -7.91 8.32 -11.58
N TYR A 282 -8.47 8.90 -10.51
CA TYR A 282 -9.72 9.68 -10.54
C TYR A 282 -9.53 11.13 -11.03
N GLY A 283 -8.31 11.53 -11.36
CA GLY A 283 -8.01 12.83 -11.96
C GLY A 283 -7.55 13.92 -11.01
N ALA A 284 -7.27 13.60 -9.75
CA ALA A 284 -6.68 14.54 -8.80
C ALA A 284 -5.29 15.02 -9.25
N GLU A 285 -4.95 16.27 -8.93
CA GLU A 285 -3.61 16.78 -9.11
C GLU A 285 -2.76 16.48 -7.88
N VAL A 286 -1.79 15.57 -8.04
CA VAL A 286 -0.97 15.08 -6.94
C VAL A 286 0.44 15.64 -7.02
N ILE A 287 0.92 16.23 -5.91
CA ILE A 287 2.32 16.55 -5.68
C ILE A 287 2.86 15.68 -4.54
N LYS A 288 3.78 14.79 -4.87
CA LYS A 288 4.58 14.07 -3.89
C LYS A 288 5.70 14.97 -3.39
N VAL A 289 5.75 15.18 -2.09
CA VAL A 289 6.81 15.96 -1.42
C VAL A 289 7.75 14.97 -0.73
N THR A 290 8.97 14.90 -1.21
CA THR A 290 10.06 14.10 -0.64
C THR A 290 11.13 15.01 -0.05
N SER A 291 12.18 14.43 0.52
CA SER A 291 13.33 15.20 1.00
C SER A 291 14.61 14.72 0.31
N PRO A 292 15.47 15.63 -0.16
CA PRO A 292 16.73 15.27 -0.79
C PRO A 292 17.71 14.58 0.18
N ASN A 293 17.41 14.64 1.49
CA ASN A 293 18.25 14.09 2.56
C ASN A 293 17.74 12.73 3.09
N LEU A 294 16.68 12.17 2.49
CA LEU A 294 16.10 10.90 2.91
C LEU A 294 16.28 9.85 1.82
N SER A 295 16.83 8.70 2.21
CA SER A 295 16.96 7.53 1.35
C SER A 295 15.60 6.98 0.93
N ASP A 296 15.45 6.49 -0.30
CA ASP A 296 14.22 5.91 -0.83
C ASP A 296 14.55 4.69 -1.72
N VAL A 297 13.53 4.00 -2.25
CA VAL A 297 13.69 2.86 -3.17
C VAL A 297 13.45 3.33 -4.61
N PRO A 298 14.51 3.44 -5.44
CA PRO A 298 14.39 4.03 -6.78
C PRO A 298 13.32 3.38 -7.66
N PHE A 299 13.26 2.06 -7.69
CA PHE A 299 12.35 1.35 -8.59
C PHE A 299 10.87 1.53 -8.23
N PHE A 300 10.53 1.60 -6.95
CA PHE A 300 9.12 1.77 -6.56
C PHE A 300 8.53 3.12 -6.98
N GLN A 301 9.38 4.08 -7.33
CA GLN A 301 8.95 5.36 -7.90
C GLN A 301 8.37 5.19 -9.32
N VAL A 302 8.75 4.14 -10.07
CA VAL A 302 8.26 3.89 -11.43
C VAL A 302 6.74 3.69 -11.44
N ASP A 303 6.20 2.91 -10.51
CA ASP A 303 4.76 2.73 -10.35
C ASP A 303 4.16 3.79 -9.42
N GLY A 304 4.76 3.97 -8.24
CA GLY A 304 4.22 4.82 -7.18
C GLY A 304 4.09 6.30 -7.52
N ASN A 305 4.89 6.82 -8.46
CA ASN A 305 4.79 8.21 -8.93
C ASN A 305 3.98 8.37 -10.23
N MET A 306 3.31 7.32 -10.70
CA MET A 306 2.47 7.41 -11.89
C MET A 306 1.36 8.44 -11.71
N GLY A 307 1.20 9.34 -12.67
CA GLY A 307 0.19 10.40 -12.65
C GLY A 307 0.53 11.61 -11.76
N LYS A 308 1.67 11.59 -11.03
CA LYS A 308 2.04 12.60 -10.03
C LYS A 308 3.15 13.52 -10.52
N ARG A 309 3.27 14.67 -9.87
CA ARG A 309 4.50 15.46 -9.81
C ARG A 309 5.25 15.11 -8.52
N ALA A 310 6.57 15.24 -8.54
CA ALA A 310 7.42 14.87 -7.42
C ALA A 310 8.48 15.95 -7.17
N THR A 311 8.42 16.58 -6.01
CA THR A 311 9.33 17.65 -5.59
C THR A 311 10.10 17.27 -4.33
N ASP A 312 11.33 17.76 -4.22
CA ASP A 312 12.17 17.60 -3.03
C ASP A 312 12.14 18.88 -2.18
N LEU A 313 11.69 18.78 -0.94
CA LEU A 313 11.70 19.87 0.05
C LEU A 313 12.27 19.39 1.38
N ASP A 314 13.26 20.09 1.92
CA ASP A 314 13.71 19.85 3.29
C ASP A 314 12.88 20.69 4.27
N LEU A 315 11.85 20.09 4.85
CA LEU A 315 10.93 20.74 5.81
C LEU A 315 11.60 21.10 7.15
N LYS A 316 12.88 20.80 7.33
CA LYS A 316 13.68 21.27 8.47
C LYS A 316 14.29 22.65 8.22
N THR A 317 14.29 23.13 6.98
CA THR A 317 14.81 24.45 6.60
C THR A 317 13.67 25.47 6.45
N PRO A 318 13.94 26.77 6.71
CA PRO A 318 12.95 27.82 6.48
C PRO A 318 12.44 27.86 5.03
N GLN A 319 13.34 27.71 4.06
CA GLN A 319 13.03 27.74 2.62
C GLN A 319 12.13 26.58 2.22
N GLY A 320 12.43 25.36 2.70
CA GLY A 320 11.61 24.19 2.45
C GLY A 320 10.21 24.31 3.06
N ARG A 321 10.10 24.88 4.26
CA ARG A 321 8.81 25.17 4.91
C ARG A 321 8.00 26.21 4.14
N GLU A 322 8.59 27.33 3.76
CA GLU A 322 7.91 28.36 2.99
C GLU A 322 7.37 27.82 1.66
N ALA A 323 8.16 27.02 0.95
CA ALA A 323 7.72 26.39 -0.30
C ALA A 323 6.57 25.39 -0.06
N PHE A 324 6.65 24.57 1.00
CA PHE A 324 5.61 23.63 1.38
C PHE A 324 4.31 24.34 1.79
N GLU A 325 4.38 25.39 2.59
CA GLU A 325 3.23 26.16 3.06
C GLU A 325 2.46 26.83 1.91
N LYS A 326 3.16 27.26 0.85
CA LYS A 326 2.53 27.74 -0.38
C LYS A 326 1.69 26.66 -1.06
N LEU A 327 2.20 25.43 -1.10
CA LEU A 327 1.44 24.29 -1.61
C LEU A 327 0.25 23.93 -0.70
N LEU A 328 0.48 23.94 0.61
CA LEU A 328 -0.48 23.52 1.62
C LEU A 328 -1.71 24.42 1.67
N VAL A 329 -1.55 25.75 1.50
CA VAL A 329 -2.68 26.69 1.51
C VAL A 329 -3.72 26.36 0.43
N GLU A 330 -3.32 25.77 -0.67
CA GLU A 330 -4.22 25.41 -1.78
C GLU A 330 -4.71 23.96 -1.73
N ALA A 331 -4.03 23.09 -0.97
CA ALA A 331 -4.31 21.65 -0.94
C ALA A 331 -5.73 21.34 -0.44
N ASP A 332 -6.34 20.32 -1.00
CA ASP A 332 -7.61 19.73 -0.60
C ASP A 332 -7.42 18.50 0.29
N VAL A 333 -6.45 17.68 -0.08
CA VAL A 333 -6.11 16.43 0.61
C VAL A 333 -4.64 16.43 0.98
N VAL A 334 -4.32 15.99 2.18
CA VAL A 334 -2.96 15.73 2.65
C VAL A 334 -2.88 14.27 3.07
N VAL A 335 -1.97 13.51 2.47
CA VAL A 335 -1.74 12.10 2.83
C VAL A 335 -0.38 11.98 3.52
N ASP A 336 -0.41 11.49 4.76
CA ASP A 336 0.77 11.30 5.62
C ASP A 336 0.98 9.82 5.92
N GLY A 337 2.05 9.24 5.36
CA GLY A 337 2.55 7.89 5.63
C GLY A 337 3.93 7.90 6.30
N TYR A 338 4.34 8.99 6.95
CA TYR A 338 5.54 9.00 7.77
C TYR A 338 5.30 8.34 9.13
N ARG A 339 6.39 8.07 9.85
CA ARG A 339 6.32 7.52 11.21
C ARG A 339 5.38 8.35 12.09
N PRO A 340 4.56 7.72 12.97
CA PRO A 340 3.61 8.44 13.81
C PRO A 340 4.22 9.66 14.51
N GLY A 341 3.59 10.82 14.36
CA GLY A 341 4.01 12.09 14.92
C GLY A 341 5.20 12.78 14.22
N ALA A 342 5.70 12.27 13.08
CA ALA A 342 6.82 12.91 12.39
C ALA A 342 6.41 14.25 11.74
N ILE A 343 5.30 14.28 11.05
CA ILE A 343 4.74 15.46 10.40
C ILE A 343 4.13 16.42 11.43
N ASP A 344 3.53 15.89 12.49
CA ASP A 344 3.02 16.68 13.62
C ASP A 344 4.14 17.50 14.31
N LYS A 345 5.31 16.89 14.55
CA LYS A 345 6.50 17.60 15.08
C LYS A 345 7.02 18.71 14.17
N LEU A 346 6.74 18.65 12.88
CA LEU A 346 7.06 19.70 11.93
C LEU A 346 6.01 20.82 11.90
N GLY A 347 4.89 20.66 12.61
CA GLY A 347 3.81 21.64 12.68
C GLY A 347 2.73 21.46 11.61
N TYR A 348 2.64 20.27 10.99
CA TYR A 348 1.68 20.00 9.91
C TYR A 348 0.79 18.78 10.20
N GLY A 349 0.62 18.45 11.49
CA GLY A 349 -0.28 17.38 11.92
C GLY A 349 -1.77 17.76 11.89
N PRO A 350 -2.69 16.84 12.23
CA PRO A 350 -4.13 17.05 12.11
C PRO A 350 -4.63 18.30 12.83
N LYS A 351 -4.11 18.58 14.04
CA LYS A 351 -4.51 19.75 14.83
C LYS A 351 -4.13 21.06 14.13
N GLN A 352 -2.87 21.18 13.66
CA GLN A 352 -2.40 22.39 13.00
C GLN A 352 -3.10 22.60 11.64
N LEU A 353 -3.44 21.48 10.95
CA LEU A 353 -4.19 21.58 9.71
C LEU A 353 -5.63 22.00 9.94
N SER A 354 -6.29 21.59 11.03
CA SER A 354 -7.63 22.10 11.38
C SER A 354 -7.62 23.59 11.70
N GLU A 355 -6.62 24.08 12.45
CA GLU A 355 -6.44 25.52 12.71
C GLU A 355 -6.20 26.32 11.40
N LEU A 356 -5.39 25.77 10.49
CA LEU A 356 -5.15 26.37 9.17
C LEU A 356 -6.42 26.35 8.31
N ALA A 357 -7.24 25.28 8.38
CA ALA A 357 -8.50 25.16 7.67
C ALA A 357 -9.45 26.32 8.03
N VAL A 358 -9.66 26.54 9.32
CA VAL A 358 -10.48 27.66 9.82
C VAL A 358 -9.94 29.00 9.34
N LYS A 359 -8.62 29.23 9.45
CA LYS A 359 -7.96 30.47 9.03
C LYS A 359 -8.12 30.74 7.53
N ARG A 360 -8.05 29.72 6.68
CA ARG A 360 -8.19 29.86 5.21
C ARG A 360 -9.64 29.77 4.71
N GLY A 361 -10.59 29.42 5.60
CA GLY A 361 -12.01 29.24 5.25
C GLY A 361 -12.29 28.03 4.35
N LYS A 362 -11.41 27.04 4.34
CA LYS A 362 -11.50 25.84 3.50
C LYS A 362 -10.98 24.61 4.24
N GLY A 363 -11.84 23.60 4.44
CA GLY A 363 -11.51 22.36 5.13
C GLY A 363 -10.50 21.50 4.37
N PHE A 364 -9.78 20.64 5.11
CA PHE A 364 -8.89 19.62 4.59
C PHE A 364 -9.51 18.22 4.70
N VAL A 365 -9.05 17.32 3.85
CA VAL A 365 -9.10 15.88 4.13
C VAL A 365 -7.68 15.44 4.45
N TYR A 366 -7.46 15.00 5.68
CA TYR A 366 -6.18 14.48 6.13
C TYR A 366 -6.25 12.97 6.23
N VAL A 367 -5.37 12.26 5.55
CA VAL A 367 -5.33 10.79 5.55
C VAL A 367 -4.01 10.35 6.15
N ASN A 368 -4.09 9.59 7.26
CA ASN A 368 -2.91 8.92 7.80
C ASN A 368 -2.88 7.45 7.37
N GLU A 369 -1.68 6.99 7.06
CA GLU A 369 -1.33 5.59 6.89
C GLU A 369 -0.22 5.23 7.88
N ASN A 370 -0.35 4.08 8.57
CA ASN A 370 0.69 3.54 9.44
C ASN A 370 0.69 2.00 9.48
N CYS A 371 1.64 1.42 10.21
CA CYS A 371 1.77 -0.03 10.32
C CYS A 371 0.83 -0.64 11.38
N PHE A 372 0.80 -0.07 12.60
CA PHE A 372 0.22 -0.71 13.79
C PHE A 372 -1.18 -0.21 14.17
N GLY A 373 -1.81 0.64 13.34
CA GLY A 373 -3.08 1.26 13.69
C GLY A 373 -2.93 2.41 14.68
N TYR A 374 -4.06 2.83 15.26
CA TYR A 374 -4.15 4.09 16.02
C TYR A 374 -4.46 3.85 17.50
N GLU A 375 -4.79 2.64 17.87
CA GLU A 375 -5.14 2.24 19.21
C GLU A 375 -4.14 1.22 19.78
N GLY A 376 -4.02 1.16 21.10
CA GLY A 376 -3.18 0.20 21.80
C GLY A 376 -1.71 0.62 21.93
N GLU A 377 -0.95 -0.24 22.59
CA GLU A 377 0.41 0.09 23.08
C GLU A 377 1.45 0.30 21.95
N TRP A 378 1.22 -0.27 20.75
CA TRP A 378 2.17 -0.17 19.62
C TRP A 378 1.81 0.88 18.58
N ALA A 379 0.73 1.64 18.76
CA ALA A 379 0.29 2.66 17.80
C ALA A 379 1.36 3.72 17.48
N HIS A 380 2.30 3.96 18.40
CA HIS A 380 3.42 4.89 18.22
C HIS A 380 4.62 4.30 17.48
N ARG A 381 4.64 2.99 17.22
CA ARG A 381 5.78 2.30 16.57
C ARG A 381 5.79 2.56 15.07
N ALA A 382 6.99 2.66 14.52
CA ALA A 382 7.20 2.57 13.09
C ALA A 382 7.16 1.11 12.63
N GLY A 383 6.66 0.87 11.42
CA GLY A 383 6.66 -0.45 10.80
C GLY A 383 6.52 -0.35 9.29
N TRP A 384 6.53 -1.49 8.65
CA TRP A 384 6.42 -1.71 7.22
C TRP A 384 5.51 -2.93 7.01
N GLN A 385 5.14 -3.21 5.77
CA GLN A 385 4.27 -4.34 5.45
C GLN A 385 4.72 -5.66 6.12
N GLN A 386 5.99 -6.05 5.98
CA GLN A 386 6.51 -7.29 6.56
C GLN A 386 6.41 -7.32 8.10
N ILE A 387 6.44 -6.16 8.75
CA ILE A 387 6.24 -6.04 10.19
C ILE A 387 4.77 -6.29 10.55
N ALA A 388 3.83 -5.74 9.78
CA ALA A 388 2.41 -6.03 9.95
C ALA A 388 2.11 -7.53 9.73
N ASP A 389 2.62 -8.12 8.64
CA ASP A 389 2.46 -9.55 8.33
C ASP A 389 3.02 -10.45 9.44
N CYS A 390 4.14 -10.06 10.05
CA CYS A 390 4.74 -10.80 11.16
C CYS A 390 3.94 -10.64 12.46
N VAL A 391 3.44 -9.44 12.74
CA VAL A 391 2.73 -9.17 14.00
C VAL A 391 1.34 -9.78 14.04
N THR A 392 0.61 -9.77 12.90
CA THR A 392 -0.77 -10.24 12.81
C THR A 392 -0.91 -11.74 12.67
N GLY A 393 0.15 -12.41 12.18
CA GLY A 393 0.20 -13.85 11.92
C GLY A 393 0.11 -14.24 10.44
N ILE A 394 0.02 -13.29 9.52
CA ILE A 394 0.03 -13.54 8.06
C ILE A 394 1.26 -14.37 7.70
N ALA A 395 2.45 -14.02 8.21
CA ALA A 395 3.69 -14.74 7.92
C ALA A 395 3.64 -16.22 8.37
N TRP A 396 2.99 -16.54 9.48
CA TRP A 396 2.83 -17.92 9.94
C TRP A 396 1.86 -18.72 9.04
N GLU A 397 0.74 -18.12 8.63
CA GLU A 397 -0.19 -18.79 7.72
C GLU A 397 0.45 -19.00 6.34
N GLN A 398 1.27 -18.06 5.86
CA GLN A 398 2.06 -18.23 4.64
C GLN A 398 3.04 -19.40 4.76
N GLY A 399 3.75 -19.52 5.88
CA GLY A 399 4.65 -20.66 6.13
C GLY A 399 3.92 -22.01 6.16
N LYS A 400 2.75 -22.07 6.80
CA LYS A 400 1.87 -23.26 6.80
C LYS A 400 1.41 -23.62 5.38
N PHE A 401 1.00 -22.62 4.61
CA PHE A 401 0.65 -22.80 3.19
C PHE A 401 1.80 -23.44 2.41
N MET A 402 3.04 -23.06 2.69
CA MET A 402 4.23 -23.64 2.07
C MET A 402 4.57 -25.05 2.61
N GLY A 403 3.76 -25.62 3.49
CA GLY A 403 3.99 -26.92 4.14
C GLY A 403 5.09 -26.86 5.21
N ARG A 404 5.33 -25.70 5.83
CA ARG A 404 6.38 -25.45 6.82
C ARG A 404 5.82 -25.15 8.21
N ASN A 405 6.55 -25.50 9.24
CA ASN A 405 6.29 -25.06 10.62
C ASN A 405 7.23 -23.91 10.99
N GLU A 406 7.22 -22.87 10.16
CA GLU A 406 8.00 -21.64 10.32
C GLU A 406 7.26 -20.47 9.64
N PRO A 407 7.42 -19.23 10.07
CA PRO A 407 6.81 -18.10 9.39
C PRO A 407 7.55 -17.80 8.08
N MET A 408 6.86 -17.28 7.09
CA MET A 408 7.44 -16.76 5.86
C MET A 408 6.68 -15.52 5.42
N VAL A 409 7.35 -14.46 5.00
CA VAL A 409 6.66 -13.28 4.46
C VAL A 409 6.00 -13.62 3.11
N PRO A 410 4.83 -13.03 2.80
CA PRO A 410 4.21 -13.19 1.49
C PRO A 410 5.13 -12.78 0.34
N PRO A 411 4.94 -13.34 -0.87
CA PRO A 411 5.84 -13.10 -2.00
C PRO A 411 5.83 -11.66 -2.55
N PHE A 412 4.74 -10.92 -2.31
CA PHE A 412 4.57 -9.55 -2.80
C PHE A 412 4.03 -8.64 -1.68
N PRO A 413 4.19 -7.30 -1.81
CA PRO A 413 3.73 -6.35 -0.80
C PRO A 413 2.21 -6.10 -0.89
N ILE A 414 1.42 -7.17 -0.81
CA ILE A 414 -0.03 -7.14 -1.04
C ILE A 414 -0.74 -6.28 0.00
N SER A 415 -0.36 -6.42 1.29
CA SER A 415 -0.94 -5.61 2.37
C SER A 415 -0.71 -4.10 2.20
N ASP A 416 0.41 -3.70 1.58
CA ASP A 416 0.63 -2.29 1.21
C ASP A 416 -0.44 -1.78 0.22
N TYR A 417 -0.73 -2.57 -0.82
CA TYR A 417 -1.72 -2.17 -1.83
C TYR A 417 -3.15 -2.21 -1.28
N GLY A 418 -3.48 -3.21 -0.47
CA GLY A 418 -4.77 -3.28 0.22
C GLY A 418 -4.99 -2.10 1.16
N THR A 419 -3.96 -1.72 1.92
CA THR A 419 -3.96 -0.51 2.77
C THR A 419 -4.11 0.77 1.94
N GLY A 420 -3.48 0.81 0.76
CA GLY A 420 -3.64 1.90 -0.20
C GLY A 420 -5.09 2.07 -0.65
N CYS A 421 -5.83 0.97 -0.94
CA CYS A 421 -7.27 1.02 -1.22
C CYS A 421 -8.06 1.60 -0.04
N ILE A 422 -7.79 1.14 1.18
CA ILE A 422 -8.43 1.63 2.40
C ILE A 422 -8.21 3.14 2.54
N GLY A 423 -6.98 3.61 2.41
CA GLY A 423 -6.67 5.05 2.49
C GLY A 423 -7.36 5.88 1.41
N ALA A 424 -7.49 5.36 0.18
CA ALA A 424 -8.21 6.03 -0.89
C ALA A 424 -9.72 6.12 -0.60
N ILE A 425 -10.33 5.07 -0.04
CA ILE A 425 -11.71 5.10 0.43
C ILE A 425 -11.90 6.22 1.45
N THR A 426 -11.02 6.33 2.45
CA THR A 426 -11.14 7.37 3.48
C THR A 426 -10.99 8.77 2.91
N ALA A 427 -10.11 8.96 1.91
CA ALA A 427 -9.96 10.24 1.21
C ALA A 427 -11.24 10.63 0.45
N LEU A 428 -11.84 9.69 -0.29
CA LEU A 428 -13.08 9.93 -1.04
C LEU A 428 -14.26 10.21 -0.10
N VAL A 429 -14.40 9.45 0.99
CA VAL A 429 -15.42 9.69 2.04
C VAL A 429 -15.22 11.07 2.67
N GLY A 430 -13.99 11.43 3.03
CA GLY A 430 -13.66 12.75 3.56
C GLY A 430 -14.04 13.89 2.59
N LEU A 431 -13.75 13.72 1.30
CA LEU A 431 -14.15 14.68 0.25
C LEU A 431 -15.68 14.79 0.13
N HIS A 432 -16.40 13.67 0.21
CA HIS A 432 -17.85 13.65 0.22
C HIS A 432 -18.41 14.42 1.45
N HIS A 433 -17.87 14.15 2.64
CA HIS A 433 -18.32 14.85 3.84
C HIS A 433 -18.00 16.35 3.79
N ARG A 434 -16.80 16.73 3.34
CA ARG A 434 -16.44 18.14 3.14
C ARG A 434 -17.39 18.84 2.17
N ALA A 435 -17.81 18.16 1.10
CA ALA A 435 -18.74 18.71 0.11
C ALA A 435 -20.17 18.84 0.64
N THR A 436 -20.62 17.91 1.47
CA THR A 436 -22.02 17.82 1.92
C THR A 436 -22.27 18.39 3.31
N ARG A 437 -21.28 18.35 4.19
CA ARG A 437 -21.38 18.78 5.60
C ARG A 437 -20.48 19.96 5.92
N GLY A 438 -19.39 20.19 5.16
CA GLY A 438 -18.33 21.13 5.49
C GLY A 438 -17.30 20.48 6.43
N GLY A 439 -16.47 21.31 7.06
CA GLY A 439 -15.47 20.85 8.02
C GLY A 439 -14.22 20.22 7.38
N SER A 440 -13.33 19.78 8.23
CA SER A 440 -12.14 18.98 7.90
C SER A 440 -12.28 17.56 8.43
N TRP A 441 -11.74 16.62 7.69
CA TRP A 441 -11.94 15.18 7.95
C TRP A 441 -10.63 14.42 8.04
N HIS A 442 -10.57 13.45 8.94
CA HIS A 442 -9.40 12.61 9.19
C HIS A 442 -9.71 11.17 8.84
N GLY A 443 -9.13 10.68 7.75
CA GLY A 443 -9.14 9.27 7.36
C GLY A 443 -7.94 8.52 7.97
N LYS A 444 -8.19 7.32 8.48
CA LYS A 444 -7.17 6.47 9.10
C LYS A 444 -7.14 5.11 8.42
N ALA A 445 -5.96 4.68 7.97
CA ALA A 445 -5.69 3.39 7.36
C ALA A 445 -4.45 2.77 8.00
N SER A 446 -4.37 1.44 8.09
CA SER A 446 -3.15 0.78 8.55
C SER A 446 -2.96 -0.60 7.95
N LEU A 447 -1.69 -1.00 7.79
CA LEU A 447 -1.29 -2.33 7.32
C LEU A 447 -1.90 -3.42 8.20
N MET A 448 -1.78 -3.29 9.52
CA MET A 448 -2.33 -4.24 10.47
C MET A 448 -3.85 -4.43 10.32
N HIS A 449 -4.62 -3.37 10.09
CA HIS A 449 -6.07 -3.50 9.94
C HIS A 449 -6.47 -4.15 8.62
N TYR A 450 -5.68 -3.95 7.55
CA TYR A 450 -5.86 -4.74 6.32
C TYR A 450 -5.61 -6.23 6.58
N ASP A 451 -4.52 -6.59 7.26
CA ASP A 451 -4.23 -7.97 7.64
C ASP A 451 -5.33 -8.58 8.52
N LEU A 452 -5.85 -7.82 9.50
CA LEU A 452 -6.98 -8.25 10.33
C LEU A 452 -8.26 -8.46 9.52
N LEU A 453 -8.49 -7.67 8.47
CA LEU A 453 -9.58 -7.90 7.52
C LEU A 453 -9.40 -9.25 6.81
N LEU A 454 -8.18 -9.59 6.37
CA LEU A 454 -7.90 -10.88 5.73
C LEU A 454 -8.22 -12.07 6.67
N PHE A 455 -7.87 -11.97 7.94
CA PHE A 455 -8.27 -12.99 8.93
C PHE A 455 -9.78 -13.05 9.14
N LYS A 456 -10.48 -11.91 9.12
CA LYS A 456 -11.94 -11.85 9.25
C LYS A 456 -12.68 -12.51 8.09
N VAL A 457 -12.23 -12.29 6.86
CA VAL A 457 -12.84 -12.90 5.66
C VAL A 457 -12.38 -14.34 5.44
N GLY A 458 -11.33 -14.75 6.14
CA GLY A 458 -10.85 -16.12 6.24
C GLY A 458 -9.92 -16.56 5.12
N LEU A 459 -9.42 -17.78 5.29
CA LEU A 459 -8.50 -18.41 4.35
C LEU A 459 -9.24 -18.98 3.12
N LEU A 460 -8.51 -19.19 2.06
CA LEU A 460 -8.94 -20.02 0.93
C LEU A 460 -9.24 -21.45 1.42
N PRO A 461 -10.25 -22.15 0.88
CA PRO A 461 -10.50 -23.55 1.18
C PRO A 461 -9.28 -24.43 0.88
N GLU A 462 -9.06 -25.48 1.68
CA GLU A 462 -7.86 -26.32 1.57
C GLU A 462 -7.64 -26.89 0.16
N HIS A 463 -8.70 -27.29 -0.54
CA HIS A 463 -8.57 -27.80 -1.91
C HIS A 463 -8.07 -26.73 -2.90
N VAL A 464 -8.40 -25.45 -2.68
CA VAL A 464 -7.89 -24.31 -3.48
C VAL A 464 -6.42 -24.06 -3.15
N GLN A 465 -6.07 -24.05 -1.87
CA GLN A 465 -4.69 -23.92 -1.43
C GLN A 465 -3.83 -25.04 -1.99
N GLN A 466 -4.32 -26.29 -1.98
CA GLN A 466 -3.61 -27.44 -2.54
C GLN A 466 -3.39 -27.29 -4.05
N SER A 467 -4.42 -26.87 -4.79
CA SER A 467 -4.30 -26.59 -6.22
C SER A 467 -3.25 -25.51 -6.53
N LEU A 468 -3.17 -24.46 -5.70
CA LEU A 468 -2.14 -23.43 -5.84
C LEU A 468 -0.74 -23.98 -5.56
N ARG A 469 -0.56 -24.77 -4.50
CA ARG A 469 0.73 -25.44 -4.20
C ARG A 469 1.19 -26.33 -5.35
N ASP A 470 0.30 -27.15 -5.88
CA ASP A 470 0.58 -28.07 -7.01
C ASP A 470 1.00 -27.29 -8.26
N THR A 471 0.31 -26.18 -8.55
CA THR A 471 0.60 -25.30 -9.68
C THR A 471 1.95 -24.61 -9.53
N MET A 472 2.28 -24.12 -8.35
CA MET A 472 3.55 -23.44 -8.10
C MET A 472 4.76 -24.39 -8.11
N GLY A 473 4.57 -25.62 -7.65
CA GLY A 473 5.58 -26.68 -7.73
C GLY A 473 6.73 -26.55 -6.70
N PRO A 474 7.70 -27.47 -6.78
CA PRO A 474 8.66 -27.68 -5.70
C PRO A 474 9.63 -26.52 -5.51
N GLU A 475 9.98 -25.76 -6.54
CA GLU A 475 10.93 -24.64 -6.42
C GLU A 475 10.37 -23.54 -5.52
N VAL A 476 9.09 -23.18 -5.71
CA VAL A 476 8.41 -22.20 -4.85
C VAL A 476 8.26 -22.75 -3.44
N LEU A 477 7.83 -24.01 -3.30
CA LEU A 477 7.62 -24.64 -2.00
C LEU A 477 8.92 -24.92 -1.21
N ALA A 478 10.08 -24.80 -1.85
CA ALA A 478 11.37 -24.92 -1.19
C ALA A 478 11.82 -23.64 -0.47
N LEU A 479 11.16 -22.50 -0.73
CA LEU A 479 11.48 -21.23 -0.08
C LEU A 479 11.31 -21.32 1.45
N ARG A 480 12.12 -20.52 2.17
CA ARG A 480 12.24 -20.54 3.63
C ARG A 480 12.16 -19.13 4.21
N TYR A 481 11.93 -19.04 5.51
CA TYR A 481 11.84 -17.77 6.25
C TYR A 481 13.01 -16.81 6.02
N HIS A 482 14.22 -17.32 5.86
CA HIS A 482 15.45 -16.54 5.69
C HIS A 482 15.74 -16.12 4.23
N ASN A 483 14.96 -16.58 3.26
CA ASN A 483 15.08 -16.05 1.90
C ASN A 483 14.72 -14.57 1.90
N SER A 484 15.47 -13.77 1.13
CA SER A 484 15.14 -12.35 0.97
C SER A 484 13.82 -12.18 0.22
N VAL A 485 13.16 -11.03 0.45
CA VAL A 485 11.95 -10.67 -0.31
C VAL A 485 12.19 -10.73 -1.81
N ASP A 486 13.37 -10.32 -2.30
CA ASP A 486 13.69 -10.35 -3.73
C ASP A 486 13.85 -11.78 -4.26
N GLN A 487 14.36 -12.71 -3.45
CA GLN A 487 14.41 -14.14 -3.81
C GLN A 487 13.00 -14.75 -3.84
N ILE A 488 12.19 -14.48 -2.81
CA ILE A 488 10.81 -14.97 -2.73
C ILE A 488 10.01 -14.45 -3.92
N SER A 489 9.97 -13.12 -4.09
CA SER A 489 9.23 -12.48 -5.17
C SER A 489 9.70 -12.91 -6.56
N GLY A 490 11.02 -13.00 -6.75
CA GLY A 490 11.62 -13.38 -8.04
C GLY A 490 11.28 -14.81 -8.44
N THR A 491 11.37 -15.74 -7.48
CA THR A 491 11.03 -17.15 -7.71
C THR A 491 9.54 -17.32 -8.00
N VAL A 492 8.68 -16.68 -7.22
CA VAL A 492 7.23 -16.74 -7.42
C VAL A 492 6.83 -16.08 -8.73
N LEU A 493 7.34 -14.87 -9.04
CA LEU A 493 7.01 -14.16 -10.27
C LEU A 493 7.43 -14.93 -11.53
N ARG A 494 8.65 -15.52 -11.52
CA ARG A 494 9.10 -16.37 -12.62
C ARG A 494 8.13 -17.55 -12.81
N ARG A 495 7.78 -18.23 -11.72
CA ARG A 495 6.87 -19.37 -11.80
C ARG A 495 5.47 -18.97 -12.26
N MET A 496 4.94 -17.84 -11.79
CA MET A 496 3.64 -17.32 -12.25
C MET A 496 3.65 -17.01 -13.76
N ARG A 497 4.76 -16.48 -14.32
CA ARG A 497 4.89 -16.29 -15.78
C ARG A 497 4.83 -17.60 -16.55
N GLU A 498 5.38 -18.67 -16.01
CA GLU A 498 5.36 -19.99 -16.66
C GLU A 498 3.97 -20.64 -16.63
N VAL A 499 3.25 -20.53 -15.50
CA VAL A 499 1.98 -21.25 -15.27
C VAL A 499 0.75 -20.41 -15.60
N PHE A 500 0.88 -19.10 -15.68
CA PHE A 500 -0.18 -18.14 -16.01
C PHE A 500 0.32 -17.11 -17.05
N PRO A 501 0.80 -17.56 -18.24
CA PRO A 501 1.37 -16.65 -19.25
C PRO A 501 0.32 -15.68 -19.81
N GLU A 502 -0.95 -16.05 -19.78
CA GLU A 502 -2.08 -15.21 -20.20
C GLU A 502 -2.40 -14.09 -19.20
N PHE A 503 -1.82 -14.13 -17.99
CA PHE A 503 -2.11 -13.18 -16.92
C PHE A 503 -0.94 -12.20 -16.67
N VAL A 504 0.26 -12.71 -16.32
CA VAL A 504 1.29 -11.89 -15.65
C VAL A 504 1.78 -10.70 -16.51
N ASP A 505 2.01 -10.89 -17.78
CA ASP A 505 2.48 -9.81 -18.69
C ASP A 505 1.40 -9.42 -19.73
N ASN A 506 0.11 -9.60 -19.37
CA ASN A 506 -1.01 -9.35 -20.26
C ASN A 506 -1.14 -7.85 -20.58
N PRO A 507 -1.01 -7.43 -21.86
CA PRO A 507 -1.11 -6.02 -22.24
C PRO A 507 -2.49 -5.41 -21.98
N LYS A 508 -3.54 -6.23 -21.82
CA LYS A 508 -4.87 -5.73 -21.44
C LYS A 508 -4.84 -5.02 -20.08
N PHE A 509 -3.96 -5.42 -19.16
CA PHE A 509 -3.85 -4.87 -17.82
C PHE A 509 -2.84 -3.73 -17.71
N LEU A 510 -2.07 -3.46 -18.76
CA LEU A 510 -0.93 -2.56 -18.72
C LEU A 510 -1.15 -1.34 -19.62
N ASP A 511 -0.76 -0.17 -19.12
CA ASP A 511 -0.66 1.09 -19.85
C ASP A 511 0.81 1.39 -20.13
N LYS A 512 1.07 1.92 -21.33
CA LYS A 512 2.40 2.35 -21.75
C LYS A 512 2.44 3.85 -21.96
N TRP A 513 3.51 4.46 -21.49
CA TRP A 513 3.73 5.90 -21.56
C TRP A 513 5.17 6.20 -21.95
N TYR A 514 5.39 7.20 -22.78
CA TYR A 514 6.70 7.84 -22.83
C TYR A 514 6.80 8.79 -21.64
N ALA A 515 7.78 8.56 -20.78
CA ALA A 515 8.04 9.36 -19.58
C ALA A 515 9.26 10.27 -19.84
N ASP A 516 9.02 11.57 -20.01
CA ASP A 516 10.08 12.54 -20.34
C ASP A 516 11.17 12.61 -19.26
N LYS A 517 10.80 12.43 -17.99
CA LYS A 517 11.77 12.48 -16.87
C LYS A 517 12.63 11.22 -16.75
N TYR A 518 12.19 10.09 -17.27
CA TYR A 518 13.00 8.87 -17.43
C TYR A 518 13.68 8.79 -18.81
N LYS A 519 13.25 9.60 -19.80
CA LYS A 519 13.67 9.48 -21.20
C LYS A 519 13.47 8.08 -21.78
N ALA A 520 12.41 7.41 -21.34
CA ALA A 520 12.13 6.02 -21.67
C ALA A 520 10.62 5.73 -21.66
N GLU A 521 10.25 4.59 -22.26
CA GLU A 521 8.92 4.01 -22.07
C GLU A 521 8.78 3.53 -20.62
N VAL A 522 7.63 3.84 -20.01
CA VAL A 522 7.19 3.30 -18.73
C VAL A 522 5.92 2.50 -18.96
N CYS A 523 5.87 1.31 -18.36
CA CYS A 523 4.71 0.43 -18.38
C CYS A 523 4.21 0.23 -16.94
N VAL A 524 2.91 0.42 -16.70
CA VAL A 524 2.27 0.32 -15.38
C VAL A 524 0.90 -0.34 -15.48
N VAL A 525 0.37 -0.82 -14.38
CA VAL A 525 -0.98 -1.42 -14.32
C VAL A 525 -2.04 -0.32 -14.49
N LYS A 526 -3.04 -0.61 -15.33
CA LYS A 526 -4.23 0.22 -15.55
C LYS A 526 -5.12 0.31 -14.32
N PRO A 527 -6.00 1.33 -14.21
CA PRO A 527 -7.05 1.37 -13.19
C PRO A 527 -7.88 0.08 -13.19
N VAL A 528 -8.20 -0.38 -11.97
CA VAL A 528 -8.94 -1.64 -11.75
C VAL A 528 -10.42 -1.50 -12.08
N VAL A 529 -11.00 -0.34 -11.73
CA VAL A 529 -12.45 -0.12 -11.80
C VAL A 529 -12.84 0.64 -13.05
N GLU A 530 -14.06 0.34 -13.53
CA GLU A 530 -14.72 1.13 -14.57
C GLU A 530 -16.06 1.59 -13.99
N ILE A 531 -16.34 2.91 -14.08
CA ILE A 531 -17.57 3.53 -13.59
C ILE A 531 -18.23 4.24 -14.75
N GLU A 532 -19.50 3.90 -15.02
CA GLU A 532 -20.27 4.49 -16.11
C GLU A 532 -20.31 6.03 -16.00
N GLY A 533 -19.94 6.69 -17.09
CA GLY A 533 -19.93 8.15 -17.20
C GLY A 533 -18.72 8.83 -16.56
N LEU A 534 -17.78 8.11 -15.94
CA LEU A 534 -16.52 8.64 -15.43
C LEU A 534 -15.34 8.19 -16.28
N GLU A 535 -14.36 9.06 -16.44
CA GLU A 535 -13.08 8.76 -17.06
C GLU A 535 -12.05 8.45 -16.00
N MET A 536 -11.44 7.26 -16.12
CA MET A 536 -10.36 6.79 -15.24
C MET A 536 -9.02 6.81 -15.96
N GLY A 537 -7.95 7.09 -15.22
CA GLY A 537 -6.59 7.01 -15.72
C GLY A 537 -5.74 8.25 -15.45
N PHE A 538 -4.50 8.20 -15.87
CA PHE A 538 -3.51 9.22 -15.55
C PHE A 538 -3.45 10.35 -16.59
N ARG A 539 -2.99 11.52 -16.16
CA ARG A 539 -2.75 12.68 -17.02
C ARG A 539 -1.28 12.80 -17.46
N ARG A 540 -0.38 12.13 -16.74
CA ARG A 540 1.07 12.17 -16.98
C ARG A 540 1.72 10.85 -16.64
N ALA A 541 2.91 10.61 -17.20
CA ALA A 541 3.73 9.47 -16.87
C ALA A 541 4.40 9.61 -15.48
N SER A 542 5.02 8.53 -15.04
CA SER A 542 5.82 8.49 -13.84
C SER A 542 7.13 9.28 -13.96
N ARG A 543 7.70 9.64 -12.82
CA ARG A 543 8.96 10.39 -12.73
C ARG A 543 9.72 10.11 -11.43
N PRO A 544 11.06 10.29 -11.41
CA PRO A 544 11.83 10.20 -10.17
C PRO A 544 11.46 11.28 -9.16
N ASN A 545 11.70 11.00 -7.89
CA ASN A 545 11.58 12.00 -6.83
C ASN A 545 12.45 13.25 -7.12
N GLY A 546 11.95 14.44 -6.80
CA GLY A 546 12.64 15.71 -7.00
C GLY A 546 12.75 16.13 -8.47
N SER A 547 11.90 15.65 -9.35
CA SER A 547 11.91 15.99 -10.77
C SER A 547 11.18 17.30 -11.10
N ASP A 548 10.34 17.80 -10.20
CA ASP A 548 9.47 18.94 -10.44
C ASP A 548 9.67 20.06 -9.43
N GLU A 549 9.26 21.27 -9.82
CA GLU A 549 9.22 22.40 -8.91
C GLU A 549 8.04 22.31 -7.94
N ALA A 550 8.20 22.94 -6.76
CA ALA A 550 7.19 22.99 -5.71
C ALA A 550 6.12 24.06 -6.01
N ARG A 551 5.28 23.83 -7.01
CA ARG A 551 4.17 24.71 -7.39
C ARG A 551 3.03 23.95 -8.03
N TRP A 552 1.80 24.49 -7.95
CA TRP A 552 0.61 23.84 -8.53
C TRP A 552 0.47 24.11 -10.02
N GLU A 553 0.97 25.23 -10.52
CA GLU A 553 0.91 25.54 -11.95
C GLU A 553 1.73 24.52 -12.75
N VAL A 554 1.11 23.98 -13.77
CA VAL A 554 1.73 22.97 -14.63
C VAL A 554 2.41 23.68 -15.81
N GLY A 555 3.69 23.41 -16.00
CA GLY A 555 4.39 23.75 -17.24
C GLY A 555 3.99 22.81 -18.39
N GLU A 556 4.66 22.94 -19.54
CA GLU A 556 4.44 22.05 -20.68
C GLU A 556 4.85 20.61 -20.29
N GLU A 557 3.88 19.68 -20.35
CA GLU A 557 4.14 18.24 -20.16
C GLU A 557 4.55 17.61 -21.50
N LYS A 558 5.65 16.86 -21.48
CA LYS A 558 6.17 16.13 -22.64
C LYS A 558 5.89 14.64 -22.58
N ASP A 559 5.20 14.21 -21.54
CA ASP A 559 4.73 12.85 -21.40
C ASP A 559 3.57 12.58 -22.37
N TYR A 560 3.51 11.37 -22.90
CA TYR A 560 2.35 10.95 -23.71
C TYR A 560 2.10 9.45 -23.56
N ARG A 561 0.83 9.07 -23.67
CA ARG A 561 0.41 7.67 -23.67
C ARG A 561 0.74 7.04 -25.01
N ILE A 562 1.28 5.83 -24.99
CA ILE A 562 1.59 5.03 -26.17
C ILE A 562 0.39 4.13 -26.45
N GLU A 563 -0.17 4.20 -27.63
CA GLU A 563 -1.30 3.38 -28.08
C GLU A 563 -0.92 1.92 -28.38
#